data_adeec59a7a1488be5f9570deaf553d53
#
_entry.id   adeec59a7a1488be5f9570deaf553d53
#
_cell.length_a   1.000
_cell.length_b   1.000
_cell.length_c   1.000
_cell.angle_alpha   90.00
_cell.angle_beta   90.00
_cell.angle_gamma   90.00
#
_symmetry.space_group_name_H-M   'P 1'
#
loop_
_entity.id
_entity.type
_entity.pdbx_description
1 polymer ?
#
loop_
_entity_poly.entity_id
_entity_poly.type
_entity_poly.pdbx_seq_one_letter_code
_entity_poly.pdbx_strand_id
1 'polypeptide(L)'
;MGLENFRLRVFRAVAEEMSFRKAAEVLHLSQPAVSQHIRALEEEAGVRLFDRARGEGHGSQISLTEAGRVLLGYAITAAETMVEAQRALAALNDEAVGVLRLGASTTVAQYVLPRILGAFLRQYPQVKLSLVSGNTERIVEAVAGEKVELGIIEGPAMRRDVKTERMVRDEMVLIVSPNHAWVRRRAAGAIAAGELVKVPLLMRERGSGSRRVVERALKKAGLPLRSLRVAMELDSTEAIISGVEAELGVGFVSRCAVNKELRLGLVRIAAVEGLAIERDFSFVRLAGTESSGISAAFQRFAMGAASVA
;
A
#
# COMPACT_ATOMS: atom_id res chain seq x y z
N MET A 1 16.77 10.01 10.93
CA MET A 1 16.08 11.21 11.45
C MET A 1 15.81 12.10 10.25
N GLY A 2 14.54 12.41 9.91
CA GLY A 2 14.23 13.17 8.69
C GLY A 2 14.54 14.66 8.84
N LEU A 3 14.75 15.36 7.74
CA LEU A 3 14.94 16.83 7.70
C LEU A 3 13.62 17.60 7.95
N GLU A 4 12.49 16.89 8.01
CA GLU A 4 11.17 17.48 8.22
C GLU A 4 11.04 18.10 9.64
N ASN A 5 10.39 19.25 9.73
CA ASN A 5 10.05 19.86 11.02
C ASN A 5 9.13 18.90 11.82
N PHE A 6 9.58 18.51 13.01
CA PHE A 6 8.91 17.52 13.82
C PHE A 6 7.48 17.94 14.24
N ARG A 7 7.24 19.25 14.49
CA ARG A 7 5.90 19.75 14.85
C ARG A 7 4.92 19.63 13.67
N LEU A 8 5.37 19.93 12.43
CA LEU A 8 4.55 19.73 11.24
C LEU A 8 4.22 18.25 11.01
N ARG A 9 5.17 17.35 11.28
CA ARG A 9 4.93 15.91 11.21
C ARG A 9 3.89 15.45 12.23
N VAL A 10 3.97 15.96 13.47
CA VAL A 10 2.96 15.67 14.50
C VAL A 10 1.59 16.22 14.09
N PHE A 11 1.55 17.44 13.55
CA PHE A 11 0.32 18.07 13.08
C PHE A 11 -0.35 17.23 11.96
N ARG A 12 0.41 16.81 10.97
CA ARG A 12 -0.09 15.94 9.89
C ARG A 12 -0.68 14.64 10.44
N ALA A 13 0.05 13.94 11.30
CA ALA A 13 -0.42 12.70 11.90
C ALA A 13 -1.76 12.88 12.66
N VAL A 14 -1.92 13.99 13.39
CA VAL A 14 -3.19 14.31 14.09
C VAL A 14 -4.30 14.61 13.07
N ALA A 15 -3.99 15.31 11.97
CA ALA A 15 -4.93 15.64 10.91
C ALA A 15 -5.37 14.42 10.10
N GLU A 16 -4.48 13.47 9.85
CA GLU A 16 -4.77 12.22 9.14
C GLU A 16 -5.61 11.27 10.01
N GLU A 17 -5.24 11.11 11.28
CA GLU A 17 -5.92 10.18 12.19
C GLU A 17 -7.19 10.77 12.84
N MET A 18 -7.39 12.09 12.75
CA MET A 18 -8.45 12.84 13.45
C MET A 18 -8.55 12.45 14.93
N SER A 19 -7.40 12.11 15.53
CA SER A 19 -7.29 11.62 16.91
C SER A 19 -5.88 11.83 17.48
N PHE A 20 -5.77 12.58 18.57
CA PHE A 20 -4.50 12.75 19.28
C PHE A 20 -3.93 11.44 19.81
N ARG A 21 -4.79 10.51 20.24
CA ARG A 21 -4.37 9.20 20.74
C ARG A 21 -3.81 8.32 19.64
N LYS A 22 -4.53 8.21 18.51
CA LYS A 22 -4.06 7.41 17.37
C LYS A 22 -2.78 7.98 16.76
N ALA A 23 -2.70 9.30 16.61
CA ALA A 23 -1.47 9.97 16.17
C ALA A 23 -0.28 9.68 17.09
N ALA A 24 -0.50 9.62 18.41
CA ALA A 24 0.53 9.26 19.37
C ALA A 24 1.01 7.81 19.17
N GLU A 25 0.10 6.88 18.93
CA GLU A 25 0.41 5.47 18.62
C GLU A 25 1.25 5.36 17.32
N VAL A 26 0.83 6.06 16.26
CA VAL A 26 1.54 6.08 14.95
C VAL A 26 2.94 6.68 15.07
N LEU A 27 3.10 7.72 15.88
CA LEU A 27 4.38 8.41 16.07
C LEU A 27 5.26 7.81 17.16
N HIS A 28 4.79 6.77 17.86
CA HIS A 28 5.44 6.20 19.04
C HIS A 28 5.73 7.24 20.13
N LEU A 29 4.76 8.12 20.38
CA LEU A 29 4.80 9.16 21.39
C LEU A 29 3.72 8.95 22.45
N SER A 30 3.81 9.70 23.57
CA SER A 30 2.67 9.82 24.48
C SER A 30 1.67 10.85 23.97
N GLN A 31 0.38 10.67 24.25
CA GLN A 31 -0.65 11.64 23.88
C GLN A 31 -0.40 13.05 24.46
N PRO A 32 0.09 13.22 25.72
CA PRO A 32 0.48 14.54 26.22
C PRO A 32 1.56 15.21 25.38
N ALA A 33 2.57 14.46 24.90
CA ALA A 33 3.64 14.99 24.04
C ALA A 33 3.07 15.46 22.70
N VAL A 34 2.20 14.69 22.05
CA VAL A 34 1.50 15.12 20.83
C VAL A 34 0.71 16.41 21.08
N SER A 35 -0.05 16.49 22.18
CA SER A 35 -0.81 17.69 22.54
C SER A 35 0.08 18.90 22.79
N GLN A 36 1.25 18.73 23.40
CA GLN A 36 2.24 19.79 23.61
C GLN A 36 2.82 20.31 22.29
N HIS A 37 3.17 19.42 21.36
CA HIS A 37 3.68 19.81 20.04
C HIS A 37 2.64 20.58 19.22
N ILE A 38 1.37 20.18 19.29
CA ILE A 38 0.28 20.92 18.61
C ILE A 38 0.09 22.29 19.22
N ARG A 39 0.05 22.42 20.56
CA ARG A 39 -0.06 23.72 21.23
C ARG A 39 1.09 24.65 20.85
N ALA A 40 2.33 24.15 20.90
CA ALA A 40 3.50 24.94 20.52
C ALA A 40 3.45 25.38 19.03
N LEU A 41 2.87 24.57 18.13
CA LEU A 41 2.68 24.95 16.74
C LEU A 41 1.56 26.00 16.59
N GLU A 42 0.47 25.89 17.33
CA GLU A 42 -0.63 26.86 17.36
C GLU A 42 -0.17 28.23 17.95
N GLU A 43 0.66 28.19 18.98
CA GLU A 43 1.29 29.38 19.56
C GLU A 43 2.23 30.07 18.56
N GLU A 44 3.06 29.30 17.87
CA GLU A 44 3.97 29.79 16.81
C GLU A 44 3.21 30.37 15.61
N ALA A 45 2.12 29.72 15.21
CA ALA A 45 1.27 30.18 14.11
C ALA A 45 0.30 31.33 14.51
N GLY A 46 0.11 31.57 15.81
CA GLY A 46 -0.83 32.57 16.33
C GLY A 46 -2.31 32.23 16.11
N VAL A 47 -2.62 30.99 15.66
CA VAL A 47 -3.98 30.57 15.37
C VAL A 47 -4.21 29.11 15.80
N ARG A 48 -5.47 28.76 16.10
CA ARG A 48 -5.83 27.37 16.36
C ARG A 48 -5.91 26.57 15.05
N LEU A 49 -5.40 25.37 15.09
CA LEU A 49 -5.40 24.45 13.96
C LEU A 49 -6.47 23.37 14.09
N PHE A 50 -6.87 23.07 15.33
CA PHE A 50 -7.92 22.10 15.61
C PHE A 50 -9.03 22.70 16.48
N ASP A 51 -10.28 22.41 16.13
CA ASP A 51 -11.44 22.61 16.97
C ASP A 51 -11.71 21.36 17.79
N ARG A 52 -12.00 21.55 19.07
CA ARG A 52 -12.42 20.51 19.99
C ARG A 52 -13.91 20.72 20.28
N ALA A 53 -14.79 20.04 19.59
CA ALA A 53 -16.20 20.05 19.95
C ALA A 53 -16.39 19.38 21.31
N ARG A 54 -16.94 20.10 22.30
CA ARG A 54 -17.50 19.52 23.51
C ARG A 54 -18.86 18.91 23.14
N GLY A 55 -18.87 17.66 22.71
CA GLY A 55 -20.10 16.89 22.59
C GLY A 55 -20.48 16.31 23.94
N GLU A 56 -21.71 16.51 24.40
CA GLU A 56 -22.34 15.71 25.45
C GLU A 56 -22.50 14.29 24.92
N GLY A 57 -21.59 13.38 25.28
CA GLY A 57 -21.63 11.95 24.89
C GLY A 57 -20.26 11.48 24.38
N HIS A 58 -19.71 10.53 25.07
CA HIS A 58 -18.53 9.65 24.82
C HIS A 58 -17.76 9.86 23.49
N GLY A 59 -16.85 10.85 23.45
CA GLY A 59 -15.87 10.98 22.37
C GLY A 59 -15.67 12.45 21.99
N SER A 60 -14.53 13.05 22.40
CA SER A 60 -14.08 14.37 21.91
C SER A 60 -13.81 14.27 20.41
N GLN A 61 -14.75 14.71 19.58
CA GLN A 61 -14.60 14.80 18.15
C GLN A 61 -13.71 16.01 17.84
N ILE A 62 -12.58 15.80 17.18
CA ILE A 62 -11.71 16.88 16.71
C ILE A 62 -11.99 17.13 15.22
N SER A 63 -11.86 18.39 14.81
CA SER A 63 -11.93 18.80 13.40
C SER A 63 -10.85 19.83 13.12
N LEU A 64 -10.41 19.91 11.86
CA LEU A 64 -9.51 20.97 11.43
C LEU A 64 -10.26 22.29 11.35
N THR A 65 -9.65 23.36 11.87
CA THR A 65 -10.08 24.73 11.58
C THR A 65 -9.79 25.07 10.10
N GLU A 66 -10.24 26.22 9.63
CA GLU A 66 -9.86 26.73 8.30
C GLU A 66 -8.33 26.93 8.20
N ALA A 67 -7.71 27.51 9.24
CA ALA A 67 -6.27 27.63 9.32
C ALA A 67 -5.57 26.25 9.32
N GLY A 68 -6.14 25.25 10.00
CA GLY A 68 -5.64 23.88 9.97
C GLY A 68 -5.67 23.26 8.58
N ARG A 69 -6.75 23.48 7.82
CA ARG A 69 -6.84 23.00 6.42
C ARG A 69 -5.80 23.65 5.51
N VAL A 70 -5.62 24.95 5.65
CA VAL A 70 -4.58 25.69 4.90
C VAL A 70 -3.19 25.17 5.24
N LEU A 71 -2.86 25.06 6.54
CA LEU A 71 -1.56 24.57 6.98
C LEU A 71 -1.32 23.12 6.54
N LEU A 72 -2.34 22.27 6.52
CA LEU A 72 -2.20 20.87 6.10
C LEU A 72 -1.71 20.75 4.64
N GLY A 73 -2.24 21.56 3.73
CA GLY A 73 -1.77 21.61 2.35
C GLY A 73 -0.27 21.95 2.27
N TYR A 74 0.15 23.00 2.96
CA TYR A 74 1.56 23.40 2.99
C TYR A 74 2.44 22.40 3.73
N ALA A 75 1.97 21.77 4.81
CA ALA A 75 2.71 20.77 5.55
C ALA A 75 2.98 19.51 4.72
N ILE A 76 2.01 19.10 3.88
CA ILE A 76 2.20 18.00 2.92
C ILE A 76 3.27 18.37 1.90
N THR A 77 3.16 19.54 1.25
CA THR A 77 4.15 20.00 0.27
C THR A 77 5.55 20.15 0.88
N ALA A 78 5.64 20.67 2.10
CA ALA A 78 6.93 20.80 2.79
C ALA A 78 7.56 19.43 3.08
N ALA A 79 6.76 18.45 3.48
CA ALA A 79 7.24 17.09 3.70
C ALA A 79 7.76 16.45 2.40
N GLU A 80 7.03 16.61 1.29
CA GLU A 80 7.46 16.14 -0.03
C GLU A 80 8.79 16.79 -0.44
N THR A 81 8.91 18.12 -0.27
CA THR A 81 10.14 18.86 -0.55
C THR A 81 11.32 18.38 0.32
N MET A 82 11.09 18.09 1.60
CA MET A 82 12.14 17.56 2.48
C MET A 82 12.57 16.15 2.11
N VAL A 83 11.65 15.31 1.65
CA VAL A 83 11.96 13.98 1.08
C VAL A 83 12.81 14.14 -0.19
N GLU A 84 12.48 15.08 -1.07
CA GLU A 84 13.28 15.38 -2.27
C GLU A 84 14.68 15.89 -1.91
N ALA A 85 14.80 16.80 -0.94
CA ALA A 85 16.08 17.27 -0.45
C ALA A 85 16.93 16.15 0.14
N GLN A 86 16.34 15.25 0.94
CA GLN A 86 17.06 14.08 1.46
C GLN A 86 17.53 13.15 0.34
N ARG A 87 16.71 12.96 -0.69
CA ARG A 87 17.09 12.17 -1.89
C ARG A 87 18.25 12.81 -2.64
N ALA A 88 18.19 14.13 -2.86
CA ALA A 88 19.26 14.87 -3.51
C ALA A 88 20.59 14.78 -2.73
N LEU A 89 20.54 14.91 -1.41
CA LEU A 89 21.73 14.77 -0.55
C LEU A 89 22.27 13.32 -0.56
N ALA A 90 21.37 12.32 -0.54
CA ALA A 90 21.80 10.93 -0.66
C ALA A 90 22.43 10.62 -2.02
N ALA A 91 21.96 11.28 -3.08
CA ALA A 91 22.54 11.16 -4.42
C ALA A 91 23.98 11.68 -4.53
N LEU A 92 24.35 12.68 -3.73
CA LEU A 92 25.72 13.23 -3.71
C LEU A 92 26.75 12.21 -3.16
N ASN A 93 26.29 11.23 -2.39
CA ASN A 93 27.16 10.22 -1.78
C ASN A 93 27.15 8.86 -2.49
N ASP A 94 26.26 8.65 -3.46
CA ASP A 94 26.11 7.37 -4.17
C ASP A 94 26.11 7.63 -5.69
N GLU A 95 27.24 7.38 -6.35
CA GLU A 95 27.29 7.25 -7.81
C GLU A 95 26.60 5.92 -8.22
N ALA A 96 25.27 5.92 -8.26
CA ALA A 96 24.55 4.77 -8.79
C ALA A 96 24.67 4.77 -10.33
N VAL A 97 25.67 4.06 -10.83
CA VAL A 97 25.93 3.83 -12.26
C VAL A 97 25.86 2.32 -12.51
N GLY A 98 25.21 1.93 -13.60
CA GLY A 98 25.17 0.53 -14.01
C GLY A 98 23.77 0.02 -14.35
N VAL A 99 23.58 -1.30 -14.27
CA VAL A 99 22.31 -1.96 -14.61
C VAL A 99 21.62 -2.42 -13.32
N LEU A 100 20.46 -1.84 -13.04
CA LEU A 100 19.58 -2.31 -11.96
C LEU A 100 18.75 -3.50 -12.49
N ARG A 101 19.01 -4.70 -11.97
CA ARG A 101 18.25 -5.92 -12.31
C ARG A 101 17.22 -6.20 -11.25
N LEU A 102 15.97 -5.83 -11.55
CA LEU A 102 14.82 -6.01 -10.66
C LEU A 102 13.92 -7.16 -11.09
N GLY A 103 13.38 -7.87 -10.11
CA GLY A 103 12.21 -8.72 -10.27
C GLY A 103 11.00 -8.09 -9.58
N ALA A 104 9.80 -8.18 -10.16
CA ALA A 104 8.61 -7.71 -9.49
C ALA A 104 7.40 -8.60 -9.77
N SER A 105 6.59 -8.83 -8.72
CA SER A 105 5.30 -9.47 -8.93
C SER A 105 4.39 -8.62 -9.81
N THR A 106 3.46 -9.25 -10.53
CA THR A 106 2.64 -8.59 -11.57
C THR A 106 1.95 -7.33 -11.05
N THR A 107 1.32 -7.37 -9.88
CA THR A 107 0.67 -6.20 -9.29
C THR A 107 1.66 -5.07 -9.00
N VAL A 108 2.81 -5.41 -8.42
CA VAL A 108 3.86 -4.44 -8.10
C VAL A 108 4.42 -3.82 -9.38
N ALA A 109 4.73 -4.65 -10.40
CA ALA A 109 5.27 -4.19 -11.66
C ALA A 109 4.34 -3.24 -12.42
N GLN A 110 3.03 -3.47 -12.34
CA GLN A 110 2.03 -2.71 -13.10
C GLN A 110 1.56 -1.45 -12.36
N TYR A 111 1.37 -1.51 -11.05
CA TYR A 111 0.65 -0.45 -10.34
C TYR A 111 1.51 0.35 -9.35
N VAL A 112 2.62 -0.22 -8.88
CA VAL A 112 3.48 0.40 -7.86
C VAL A 112 4.78 0.93 -8.46
N LEU A 113 5.53 0.06 -9.13
CA LEU A 113 6.87 0.37 -9.62
C LEU A 113 6.96 1.50 -10.65
N PRO A 114 6.03 1.70 -11.59
CA PRO A 114 6.22 2.71 -12.64
C PRO A 114 6.47 4.12 -12.10
N ARG A 115 5.76 4.52 -11.05
CA ARG A 115 5.96 5.84 -10.41
C ARG A 115 7.31 5.92 -9.70
N ILE A 116 7.67 4.87 -8.96
CA ILE A 116 8.92 4.80 -8.20
C ILE A 116 10.12 4.80 -9.18
N LEU A 117 10.05 3.95 -10.21
CA LEU A 117 11.10 3.86 -11.23
C LEU A 117 11.26 5.15 -12.01
N GLY A 118 10.15 5.79 -12.40
CA GLY A 118 10.21 7.06 -13.10
C GLY A 118 10.89 8.16 -12.26
N ALA A 119 10.63 8.22 -10.96
CA ALA A 119 11.29 9.15 -10.07
C ALA A 119 12.78 8.77 -9.82
N PHE A 120 13.07 7.48 -9.64
CA PHE A 120 14.41 6.96 -9.46
C PHE A 120 15.31 7.23 -10.67
N LEU A 121 14.84 6.94 -11.88
CA LEU A 121 15.62 7.16 -13.10
C LEU A 121 15.84 8.66 -13.42
N ARG A 122 14.95 9.53 -12.98
CA ARG A 122 15.22 10.99 -13.04
C ARG A 122 16.34 11.42 -12.12
N GLN A 123 16.44 10.80 -10.94
CA GLN A 123 17.51 11.09 -9.98
C GLN A 123 18.84 10.44 -10.38
N TYR A 124 18.79 9.26 -11.04
CA TYR A 124 19.95 8.48 -11.46
C TYR A 124 19.90 8.19 -12.97
N PRO A 125 20.14 9.19 -13.83
CA PRO A 125 19.93 9.07 -15.28
C PRO A 125 20.91 8.11 -15.97
N GLN A 126 22.02 7.76 -15.31
CA GLN A 126 23.02 6.81 -15.83
C GLN A 126 22.66 5.34 -15.52
N VAL A 127 21.57 5.10 -14.76
CA VAL A 127 21.09 3.77 -14.44
C VAL A 127 20.32 3.19 -15.62
N LYS A 128 20.71 2.00 -16.06
CA LYS A 128 19.91 1.16 -16.95
C LYS A 128 19.05 0.21 -16.11
N LEU A 129 17.78 0.05 -16.49
CA LEU A 129 16.85 -0.82 -15.80
C LEU A 129 16.62 -2.10 -16.62
N SER A 130 16.72 -3.24 -15.97
CA SER A 130 16.21 -4.53 -16.45
C SER A 130 15.14 -5.03 -15.47
N LEU A 131 13.90 -5.14 -15.92
CA LEU A 131 12.77 -5.57 -15.08
C LEU A 131 12.22 -6.90 -15.57
N VAL A 132 12.21 -7.90 -14.70
CA VAL A 132 11.53 -9.17 -14.90
C VAL A 132 10.23 -9.16 -14.11
N SER A 133 9.10 -9.47 -14.75
CA SER A 133 7.83 -9.59 -14.05
C SER A 133 7.28 -11.02 -14.09
N GLY A 134 6.52 -11.39 -13.07
CA GLY A 134 5.90 -12.70 -12.94
C GLY A 134 5.09 -12.79 -11.66
N ASN A 135 4.62 -13.97 -11.28
CA ASN A 135 4.01 -14.13 -9.97
C ASN A 135 5.06 -14.22 -8.85
N THR A 136 4.62 -14.17 -7.61
CA THR A 136 5.54 -14.20 -6.45
C THR A 136 6.54 -15.36 -6.50
N GLU A 137 6.08 -16.56 -6.88
CA GLU A 137 6.94 -17.75 -6.93
C GLU A 137 8.06 -17.60 -7.98
N ARG A 138 7.73 -17.15 -9.18
CA ARG A 138 8.71 -16.86 -10.25
C ARG A 138 9.74 -15.82 -9.85
N ILE A 139 9.30 -14.75 -9.15
CA ILE A 139 10.24 -13.71 -8.71
C ILE A 139 11.16 -14.24 -7.59
N VAL A 140 10.64 -15.02 -6.66
CA VAL A 140 11.45 -15.65 -5.62
C VAL A 140 12.46 -16.64 -6.23
N GLU A 141 12.06 -17.41 -7.25
CA GLU A 141 12.97 -18.28 -8.00
C GLU A 141 14.04 -17.49 -8.77
N ALA A 142 13.67 -16.36 -9.38
CA ALA A 142 14.62 -15.50 -10.08
C ALA A 142 15.67 -14.89 -9.16
N VAL A 143 15.28 -14.52 -7.92
CA VAL A 143 16.22 -14.06 -6.86
C VAL A 143 17.10 -15.21 -6.39
N ALA A 144 16.52 -16.37 -6.07
CA ALA A 144 17.27 -17.53 -5.61
C ALA A 144 18.26 -18.08 -6.65
N GLY A 145 17.93 -17.94 -7.92
CA GLY A 145 18.80 -18.27 -9.07
C GLY A 145 19.68 -17.11 -9.55
N GLU A 146 19.81 -16.04 -8.78
CA GLU A 146 20.65 -14.85 -9.06
C GLU A 146 20.41 -14.20 -10.44
N LYS A 147 19.22 -14.45 -11.06
CA LYS A 147 18.80 -13.80 -12.31
C LYS A 147 18.48 -12.32 -12.10
N VAL A 148 18.04 -11.98 -10.91
CA VAL A 148 17.81 -10.62 -10.44
C VAL A 148 18.40 -10.44 -9.04
N GLU A 149 18.94 -9.26 -8.76
CA GLU A 149 19.58 -8.96 -7.49
C GLU A 149 18.57 -8.66 -6.38
N LEU A 150 17.48 -8.02 -6.76
CA LEU A 150 16.42 -7.58 -5.86
C LEU A 150 15.06 -7.88 -6.47
N GLY A 151 14.20 -8.51 -5.70
CA GLY A 151 12.81 -8.72 -6.07
C GLY A 151 11.88 -7.86 -5.22
N ILE A 152 10.67 -7.60 -5.73
CA ILE A 152 9.58 -7.01 -4.96
C ILE A 152 8.35 -7.88 -5.16
N ILE A 153 7.82 -8.42 -4.07
CA ILE A 153 6.76 -9.42 -4.09
C ILE A 153 5.56 -8.99 -3.24
N GLU A 154 4.45 -9.60 -3.55
CA GLU A 154 3.19 -9.51 -2.81
C GLU A 154 2.89 -10.83 -2.10
N GLY A 155 2.78 -10.81 -0.79
CA GLY A 155 2.55 -12.01 0.00
C GLY A 155 3.84 -12.78 0.36
N PRO A 156 3.71 -13.96 0.99
CA PRO A 156 4.84 -14.64 1.59
C PRO A 156 5.75 -15.31 0.57
N ALA A 157 7.05 -15.17 0.74
CA ALA A 157 8.05 -16.01 0.09
C ALA A 157 8.05 -17.40 0.75
N MET A 158 7.96 -18.48 -0.06
CA MET A 158 7.88 -19.85 0.45
C MET A 158 9.23 -20.57 0.42
N ARG A 159 10.34 -19.82 0.45
CA ARG A 159 11.71 -20.35 0.44
C ARG A 159 12.47 -19.86 1.66
N ARG A 160 13.39 -20.69 2.17
CA ARG A 160 14.22 -20.37 3.35
C ARG A 160 15.54 -19.67 2.99
N ASP A 161 15.96 -19.78 1.75
CA ASP A 161 17.18 -19.19 1.20
C ASP A 161 17.01 -17.74 0.71
N VAL A 162 15.84 -17.17 0.92
CA VAL A 162 15.58 -15.75 0.66
C VAL A 162 15.14 -15.03 1.94
N LYS A 163 15.49 -13.74 2.03
CA LYS A 163 15.07 -12.82 3.07
C LYS A 163 14.11 -11.79 2.50
N THR A 164 13.07 -11.52 3.24
CA THR A 164 12.09 -10.47 2.88
C THR A 164 12.18 -9.30 3.84
N GLU A 165 11.98 -8.10 3.31
CA GLU A 165 11.90 -6.85 4.06
C GLU A 165 10.67 -6.08 3.59
N ARG A 166 9.85 -5.64 4.52
CA ARG A 166 8.62 -4.93 4.21
C ARG A 166 8.92 -3.58 3.56
N MET A 167 8.24 -3.31 2.45
CA MET A 167 8.28 -2.03 1.74
C MET A 167 7.07 -1.14 2.09
N VAL A 168 5.85 -1.63 1.84
CA VAL A 168 4.61 -0.86 2.06
C VAL A 168 3.42 -1.79 2.28
N ARG A 169 2.44 -1.35 3.06
CA ARG A 169 1.15 -2.04 3.23
C ARG A 169 0.26 -1.89 2.00
N ASP A 170 -0.53 -2.92 1.75
CA ASP A 170 -1.55 -2.97 0.73
C ASP A 170 -2.80 -3.68 1.27
N GLU A 171 -3.95 -3.29 0.74
CA GLU A 171 -5.24 -3.88 1.06
C GLU A 171 -5.76 -4.66 -0.14
N MET A 172 -6.26 -5.89 0.10
CA MET A 172 -6.99 -6.66 -0.89
C MET A 172 -8.48 -6.40 -0.74
N VAL A 173 -9.13 -5.92 -1.79
CA VAL A 173 -10.55 -5.62 -1.81
C VAL A 173 -11.30 -6.59 -2.72
N LEU A 174 -12.52 -6.95 -2.33
CA LEU A 174 -13.44 -7.68 -3.18
C LEU A 174 -14.10 -6.70 -4.15
N ILE A 175 -13.96 -6.94 -5.44
CA ILE A 175 -14.61 -6.15 -6.49
C ILE A 175 -15.75 -6.93 -7.15
N VAL A 176 -16.77 -6.17 -7.54
CA VAL A 176 -17.97 -6.66 -8.22
C VAL A 176 -18.35 -5.71 -9.37
N SER A 177 -19.07 -6.21 -10.37
CA SER A 177 -19.68 -5.37 -11.39
C SER A 177 -20.66 -4.36 -10.78
N PRO A 178 -20.81 -3.15 -11.34
CA PRO A 178 -21.84 -2.18 -10.91
C PRO A 178 -23.26 -2.76 -10.97
N ASN A 179 -23.48 -3.74 -11.84
CA ASN A 179 -24.77 -4.42 -12.01
C ASN A 179 -24.99 -5.60 -11.06
N HIS A 180 -24.01 -5.93 -10.23
CA HIS A 180 -24.11 -7.07 -9.33
C HIS A 180 -25.25 -6.91 -8.30
N ALA A 181 -25.92 -8.00 -7.96
CA ALA A 181 -27.07 -7.97 -7.05
C ALA A 181 -26.77 -7.33 -5.69
N TRP A 182 -25.54 -7.44 -5.17
CA TRP A 182 -25.12 -6.81 -3.92
C TRP A 182 -25.10 -5.29 -4.01
N VAL A 183 -24.75 -4.72 -5.17
CA VAL A 183 -24.80 -3.27 -5.40
C VAL A 183 -26.24 -2.78 -5.52
N ARG A 184 -27.11 -3.54 -6.23
CA ARG A 184 -28.52 -3.18 -6.48
C ARG A 184 -29.36 -3.23 -5.19
N ARG A 185 -29.07 -4.12 -4.25
CA ARG A 185 -29.83 -4.26 -2.99
C ARG A 185 -29.77 -3.04 -2.08
N ARG A 186 -28.95 -1.99 -2.42
CA ARG A 186 -28.75 -0.76 -1.62
C ARG A 186 -28.61 -1.00 -0.11
N ALA A 187 -28.34 -2.23 0.32
CA ALA A 187 -28.07 -2.53 1.71
C ALA A 187 -26.76 -1.81 2.09
N ALA A 188 -26.89 -0.74 2.84
CA ALA A 188 -25.76 0.00 3.41
C ALA A 188 -25.08 -0.88 4.48
N GLY A 189 -24.33 -1.91 4.04
CA GLY A 189 -23.66 -2.80 4.96
C GLY A 189 -22.74 -3.79 4.23
N ALA A 190 -21.86 -4.41 5.00
CA ALA A 190 -21.04 -5.50 4.52
C ALA A 190 -21.91 -6.72 4.21
N ILE A 191 -21.55 -7.47 3.16
CA ILE A 191 -22.21 -8.74 2.83
C ILE A 191 -21.75 -9.82 3.81
N ALA A 192 -22.66 -10.71 4.18
CA ALA A 192 -22.29 -11.85 5.01
C ALA A 192 -21.28 -12.74 4.27
N ALA A 193 -20.23 -13.19 4.97
CA ALA A 193 -19.15 -13.98 4.35
C ALA A 193 -19.68 -15.24 3.62
N GLY A 194 -20.76 -15.86 4.13
CA GLY A 194 -21.42 -17.01 3.50
C GLY A 194 -22.02 -16.73 2.11
N GLU A 195 -22.27 -15.48 1.74
CA GLU A 195 -22.75 -15.13 0.40
C GLU A 195 -21.71 -15.40 -0.68
N LEU A 196 -20.40 -15.42 -0.34
CA LEU A 196 -19.32 -15.74 -1.27
C LEU A 196 -19.43 -17.16 -1.85
N VAL A 197 -20.05 -18.09 -1.13
CA VAL A 197 -20.26 -19.48 -1.60
C VAL A 197 -21.24 -19.54 -2.78
N LYS A 198 -22.12 -18.55 -2.91
CA LYS A 198 -23.21 -18.53 -3.89
C LYS A 198 -22.84 -17.89 -5.22
N VAL A 199 -21.68 -17.23 -5.30
CA VAL A 199 -21.28 -16.47 -6.49
C VAL A 199 -20.03 -17.07 -7.17
N PRO A 200 -19.87 -16.90 -8.49
CA PRO A 200 -18.63 -17.28 -9.16
C PRO A 200 -17.48 -16.43 -8.67
N LEU A 201 -16.38 -17.05 -8.25
CA LEU A 201 -15.16 -16.40 -7.83
C LEU A 201 -14.08 -16.50 -8.91
N LEU A 202 -13.50 -15.37 -9.27
CA LEU A 202 -12.33 -15.29 -10.13
C LEU A 202 -11.09 -15.25 -9.23
N MET A 203 -10.17 -16.17 -9.45
CA MET A 203 -8.98 -16.32 -8.62
C MET A 203 -7.71 -16.17 -9.45
N ARG A 204 -6.65 -15.69 -8.80
CA ARG A 204 -5.31 -15.73 -9.39
C ARG A 204 -4.82 -17.18 -9.47
N GLU A 205 -3.86 -17.37 -10.35
CA GLU A 205 -3.18 -18.65 -10.59
C GLU A 205 -2.39 -19.13 -9.38
N ARG A 206 -2.02 -20.43 -9.38
CA ARG A 206 -1.10 -20.98 -8.39
C ARG A 206 0.28 -20.32 -8.50
N GLY A 207 0.96 -20.14 -7.36
CA GLY A 207 2.21 -19.38 -7.32
C GLY A 207 2.03 -17.88 -7.07
N SER A 208 0.80 -17.32 -7.26
CA SER A 208 0.47 -15.95 -6.93
C SER A 208 0.49 -15.68 -5.42
N GLY A 209 1.18 -14.61 -5.02
CA GLY A 209 1.16 -14.12 -3.63
C GLY A 209 -0.23 -13.61 -3.22
N SER A 210 -0.92 -12.90 -4.13
CA SER A 210 -2.30 -12.45 -3.93
C SER A 210 -3.23 -13.62 -3.62
N ARG A 211 -3.15 -14.70 -4.41
CA ARG A 211 -3.94 -15.91 -4.15
C ARG A 211 -3.69 -16.47 -2.76
N ARG A 212 -2.43 -16.64 -2.37
CA ARG A 212 -2.06 -17.19 -1.05
C ARG A 212 -2.61 -16.34 0.11
N VAL A 213 -2.56 -15.02 -0.03
CA VAL A 213 -3.08 -14.09 0.98
C VAL A 213 -4.60 -14.23 1.09
N VAL A 214 -5.32 -14.22 -0.04
CA VAL A 214 -6.78 -14.37 -0.10
C VAL A 214 -7.22 -15.73 0.45
N GLU A 215 -6.60 -16.83 0.02
CA GLU A 215 -6.91 -18.20 0.51
C GLU A 215 -6.73 -18.31 2.03
N ARG A 216 -5.66 -17.71 2.58
CA ARG A 216 -5.40 -17.70 4.02
C ARG A 216 -6.47 -16.92 4.78
N ALA A 217 -6.86 -15.75 4.27
CA ALA A 217 -7.89 -14.92 4.90
C ALA A 217 -9.27 -15.59 4.85
N LEU A 218 -9.66 -16.13 3.70
CA LEU A 218 -10.91 -16.90 3.53
C LEU A 218 -10.94 -18.12 4.44
N LYS A 219 -9.85 -18.88 4.53
CA LYS A 219 -9.76 -20.03 5.44
C LYS A 219 -9.92 -19.60 6.90
N LYS A 220 -9.31 -18.48 7.31
CA LYS A 220 -9.43 -17.94 8.67
C LYS A 220 -10.88 -17.50 8.97
N ALA A 221 -11.61 -17.02 7.97
CA ALA A 221 -13.02 -16.66 8.05
C ALA A 221 -13.98 -17.86 7.94
N GLY A 222 -13.48 -19.10 7.97
CA GLY A 222 -14.31 -20.31 7.87
C GLY A 222 -14.74 -20.68 6.44
N LEU A 223 -14.19 -20.03 5.42
CA LEU A 223 -14.52 -20.22 4.01
C LEU A 223 -13.30 -20.83 3.25
N PRO A 224 -12.97 -22.11 3.46
CA PRO A 224 -11.87 -22.72 2.70
C PRO A 224 -12.21 -22.74 1.21
N LEU A 225 -11.19 -22.64 0.36
CA LEU A 225 -11.37 -22.52 -1.10
C LEU A 225 -12.27 -23.62 -1.71
N ARG A 226 -12.22 -24.83 -1.14
CA ARG A 226 -13.09 -25.97 -1.55
C ARG A 226 -14.59 -25.73 -1.37
N SER A 227 -14.98 -24.77 -0.52
CA SER A 227 -16.40 -24.39 -0.32
C SER A 227 -16.85 -23.29 -1.27
N LEU A 228 -15.95 -22.71 -2.05
CA LEU A 228 -16.21 -21.61 -2.95
C LEU A 228 -16.27 -22.09 -4.41
N ARG A 229 -17.12 -21.45 -5.20
CA ARG A 229 -17.24 -21.72 -6.62
C ARG A 229 -16.16 -20.93 -7.38
N VAL A 230 -14.95 -21.47 -7.49
CA VAL A 230 -13.91 -20.89 -8.36
C VAL A 230 -14.31 -21.14 -9.81
N ALA A 231 -14.72 -20.08 -10.49
CA ALA A 231 -15.18 -20.16 -11.88
C ALA A 231 -14.00 -20.11 -12.87
N MET A 232 -12.98 -19.32 -12.57
CA MET A 232 -11.80 -19.17 -13.43
C MET A 232 -10.54 -18.95 -12.60
N GLU A 233 -9.42 -19.47 -13.09
CA GLU A 233 -8.08 -19.11 -12.64
C GLU A 233 -7.42 -18.22 -13.70
N LEU A 234 -6.93 -17.05 -13.31
CA LEU A 234 -6.38 -16.00 -14.17
C LEU A 234 -4.98 -15.62 -13.71
N ASP A 235 -4.09 -15.33 -14.63
CA ASP A 235 -2.66 -15.12 -14.36
C ASP A 235 -2.25 -13.66 -14.10
N SER A 236 -3.21 -12.74 -14.12
CA SER A 236 -2.96 -11.32 -13.82
C SER A 236 -4.09 -10.67 -13.04
N THR A 237 -3.76 -9.59 -12.33
CA THR A 237 -4.74 -8.74 -11.64
C THR A 237 -5.67 -8.07 -12.64
N GLU A 238 -5.14 -7.64 -13.79
CA GLU A 238 -5.89 -7.01 -14.88
C GLU A 238 -6.96 -7.96 -15.44
N ALA A 239 -6.62 -9.25 -15.64
CA ALA A 239 -7.58 -10.24 -16.11
C ALA A 239 -8.72 -10.47 -15.09
N ILE A 240 -8.43 -10.41 -13.77
CA ILE A 240 -9.48 -10.46 -12.74
C ILE A 240 -10.40 -9.23 -12.88
N ILE A 241 -9.84 -8.03 -13.01
CA ILE A 241 -10.61 -6.78 -13.12
C ILE A 241 -11.52 -6.85 -14.35
N SER A 242 -10.95 -7.15 -15.52
CA SER A 242 -11.71 -7.28 -16.78
C SER A 242 -12.79 -8.37 -16.70
N GLY A 243 -12.51 -9.49 -16.04
CA GLY A 243 -13.48 -10.55 -15.81
C GLY A 243 -14.65 -10.10 -14.92
N VAL A 244 -14.39 -9.27 -13.90
CA VAL A 244 -15.44 -8.67 -13.07
C VAL A 244 -16.26 -7.64 -13.84
N GLU A 245 -15.62 -6.79 -14.65
CA GLU A 245 -16.29 -5.84 -15.55
C GLU A 245 -17.23 -6.57 -16.54
N ALA A 246 -16.77 -7.69 -17.07
CA ALA A 246 -17.55 -8.56 -17.97
C ALA A 246 -18.59 -9.45 -17.25
N GLU A 247 -18.81 -9.23 -15.95
CA GLU A 247 -19.80 -9.96 -15.13
C GLU A 247 -19.58 -11.49 -15.02
N LEU A 248 -18.34 -11.95 -15.25
CA LEU A 248 -17.99 -13.38 -15.15
C LEU A 248 -17.97 -13.88 -13.69
N GLY A 249 -17.88 -12.96 -12.73
CA GLY A 249 -17.86 -13.27 -11.31
C GLY A 249 -17.39 -12.10 -10.45
N VAL A 250 -16.98 -12.43 -9.23
CA VAL A 250 -16.38 -11.48 -8.28
C VAL A 250 -14.93 -11.84 -8.05
N GLY A 251 -14.07 -10.88 -7.66
CA GLY A 251 -12.66 -11.16 -7.49
C GLY A 251 -12.00 -10.31 -6.40
N PHE A 252 -10.96 -10.85 -5.78
CA PHE A 252 -10.13 -10.11 -4.84
C PHE A 252 -8.90 -9.54 -5.57
N VAL A 253 -8.71 -8.24 -5.47
CA VAL A 253 -7.58 -7.54 -6.08
C VAL A 253 -6.97 -6.52 -5.11
N SER A 254 -5.75 -6.09 -5.38
CA SER A 254 -5.15 -4.98 -4.65
C SER A 254 -5.95 -3.70 -4.84
N ARG A 255 -6.15 -2.96 -3.75
CA ARG A 255 -6.83 -1.66 -3.81
C ARG A 255 -6.13 -0.69 -4.75
N CYS A 256 -4.78 -0.69 -4.78
CA CYS A 256 -4.02 0.18 -5.67
C CYS A 256 -4.27 -0.11 -7.16
N ALA A 257 -4.68 -1.34 -7.50
CA ALA A 257 -4.91 -1.76 -8.88
C ALA A 257 -6.25 -1.30 -9.47
N VAL A 258 -7.22 -0.90 -8.63
CA VAL A 258 -8.58 -0.59 -9.09
C VAL A 258 -8.98 0.88 -8.95
N ASN A 259 -8.05 1.75 -8.58
CA ASN A 259 -8.35 3.17 -8.36
C ASN A 259 -8.95 3.88 -9.59
N LYS A 260 -8.53 3.49 -10.80
CA LYS A 260 -9.04 4.04 -12.06
C LYS A 260 -10.46 3.53 -12.33
N GLU A 261 -10.67 2.23 -12.22
CA GLU A 261 -11.93 1.54 -12.49
C GLU A 261 -13.02 1.95 -11.50
N LEU A 262 -12.65 2.16 -10.23
CA LEU A 262 -13.54 2.71 -9.20
C LEU A 262 -13.99 4.13 -9.55
N ARG A 263 -13.06 5.01 -9.96
CA ARG A 263 -13.40 6.39 -10.37
C ARG A 263 -14.28 6.44 -11.62
N LEU A 264 -14.03 5.55 -12.57
CA LEU A 264 -14.83 5.43 -13.80
C LEU A 264 -16.14 4.67 -13.57
N GLY A 265 -16.33 4.07 -12.40
CA GLY A 265 -17.54 3.34 -12.07
C GLY A 265 -17.67 1.97 -12.73
N LEU A 266 -16.57 1.43 -13.28
CA LEU A 266 -16.54 0.14 -13.97
C LEU A 266 -16.64 -1.05 -13.01
N VAL A 267 -16.16 -0.87 -11.79
CA VAL A 267 -16.32 -1.82 -10.69
C VAL A 267 -16.77 -1.13 -9.41
N ARG A 268 -17.20 -1.92 -8.43
CA ARG A 268 -17.54 -1.47 -7.06
C ARG A 268 -16.83 -2.37 -6.05
N ILE A 269 -16.46 -1.80 -4.90
CA ILE A 269 -15.97 -2.59 -3.77
C ILE A 269 -17.16 -3.10 -2.98
N ALA A 270 -17.16 -4.40 -2.68
CA ALA A 270 -18.10 -5.02 -1.77
C ALA A 270 -17.37 -5.36 -0.46
N ALA A 271 -17.77 -4.74 0.64
CA ALA A 271 -17.25 -5.10 1.96
C ALA A 271 -17.86 -6.45 2.40
N VAL A 272 -17.03 -7.30 2.98
CA VAL A 272 -17.45 -8.60 3.52
C VAL A 272 -17.30 -8.59 5.04
N GLU A 273 -18.33 -9.02 5.78
CA GLU A 273 -18.32 -9.07 7.23
C GLU A 273 -17.16 -9.93 7.75
N GLY A 274 -16.37 -9.39 8.66
CA GLY A 274 -15.26 -10.11 9.29
C GLY A 274 -14.07 -10.42 8.36
N LEU A 275 -14.05 -9.90 7.13
CA LEU A 275 -13.00 -10.16 6.15
C LEU A 275 -12.29 -8.87 5.72
N ALA A 276 -11.32 -8.44 6.53
CA ALA A 276 -10.33 -7.45 6.13
C ALA A 276 -9.04 -8.18 5.73
N ILE A 277 -8.55 -7.93 4.52
CA ILE A 277 -7.38 -8.61 3.98
C ILE A 277 -6.26 -7.60 3.75
N GLU A 278 -5.33 -7.55 4.67
CA GLU A 278 -4.11 -6.76 4.55
C GLU A 278 -2.94 -7.64 4.14
N ARG A 279 -1.99 -7.04 3.43
CA ARG A 279 -0.73 -7.66 3.04
C ARG A 279 0.37 -6.62 2.97
N ASP A 280 1.60 -7.09 2.82
CA ASP A 280 2.75 -6.22 2.55
C ASP A 280 3.26 -6.48 1.13
N PHE A 281 3.63 -5.41 0.42
CA PHE A 281 4.64 -5.50 -0.62
C PHE A 281 5.99 -5.51 0.04
N SER A 282 6.84 -6.47 -0.32
CA SER A 282 8.11 -6.69 0.34
C SER A 282 9.24 -6.85 -0.67
N PHE A 283 10.38 -6.27 -0.37
CA PHE A 283 11.62 -6.64 -1.02
C PHE A 283 11.96 -8.10 -0.72
N VAL A 284 12.56 -8.78 -1.68
CA VAL A 284 13.10 -10.12 -1.51
C VAL A 284 14.49 -10.17 -2.10
N ARG A 285 15.44 -10.75 -1.37
CA ARG A 285 16.84 -10.95 -1.76
C ARG A 285 17.34 -12.28 -1.24
N LEU A 286 18.48 -12.74 -1.74
CA LEU A 286 19.11 -13.95 -1.25
C LEU A 286 19.47 -13.80 0.22
N ALA A 287 19.27 -14.83 1.03
CA ALA A 287 19.65 -14.81 2.43
C ALA A 287 21.17 -14.77 2.57
N GLY A 288 21.67 -14.00 3.53
CA GLY A 288 23.11 -13.82 3.73
C GLY A 288 23.78 -12.78 2.82
N THR A 289 23.04 -12.22 1.83
CA THR A 289 23.52 -11.09 1.03
C THR A 289 22.92 -9.79 1.52
N GLU A 290 23.65 -8.70 1.37
CA GLU A 290 23.14 -7.34 1.55
C GLU A 290 22.99 -6.67 0.20
N SER A 291 21.96 -5.83 0.06
CA SER A 291 21.84 -4.99 -1.13
C SER A 291 23.05 -4.05 -1.17
N SER A 292 23.74 -3.99 -2.30
CA SER A 292 24.93 -3.13 -2.50
C SER A 292 24.77 -2.27 -3.75
N GLY A 293 25.56 -1.23 -3.87
CA GLY A 293 25.59 -0.39 -5.06
C GLY A 293 24.18 0.12 -5.43
N ILE A 294 23.81 -0.10 -6.68
CA ILE A 294 22.58 0.42 -7.29
C ILE A 294 21.29 -0.22 -6.70
N SER A 295 21.33 -1.50 -6.33
CA SER A 295 20.17 -2.18 -5.72
C SER A 295 19.90 -1.64 -4.31
N ALA A 296 20.94 -1.32 -3.53
CA ALA A 296 20.79 -0.66 -2.24
C ALA A 296 20.26 0.77 -2.38
N ALA A 297 20.77 1.54 -3.35
CA ALA A 297 20.29 2.88 -3.65
C ALA A 297 18.78 2.86 -4.02
N PHE A 298 18.39 1.93 -4.90
CA PHE A 298 16.99 1.75 -5.26
C PHE A 298 16.11 1.34 -4.08
N GLN A 299 16.57 0.40 -3.24
CA GLN A 299 15.81 -0.06 -2.08
C GLN A 299 15.56 1.11 -1.11
N ARG A 300 16.60 1.90 -0.76
CA ARG A 300 16.44 3.10 0.08
C ARG A 300 15.47 4.11 -0.54
N PHE A 301 15.63 4.37 -1.84
CA PHE A 301 14.77 5.29 -2.58
C PHE A 301 13.31 4.85 -2.56
N ALA A 302 13.04 3.57 -2.86
CA ALA A 302 11.70 3.02 -2.92
C ALA A 302 11.02 3.00 -1.54
N MET A 303 11.75 2.72 -0.45
CA MET A 303 11.21 2.81 0.91
C MET A 303 10.81 4.25 1.26
N GLY A 304 11.62 5.24 0.88
CA GLY A 304 11.28 6.65 1.06
C GLY A 304 10.05 7.08 0.24
N ALA A 305 9.94 6.61 -1.00
CA ALA A 305 8.79 6.91 -1.87
C ALA A 305 7.49 6.25 -1.42
N ALA A 306 7.57 5.02 -0.87
CA ALA A 306 6.41 4.28 -0.37
C ALA A 306 5.83 4.83 0.94
N SER A 307 6.62 5.59 1.70
CA SER A 307 6.16 6.23 2.95
C SER A 307 5.30 7.48 2.71
N VAL A 308 5.21 7.95 1.46
CA VAL A 308 4.53 9.20 1.06
C VAL A 308 3.27 8.90 0.23
N ALA A 309 3.07 7.68 -0.22
CA ALA A 309 1.92 7.23 -1.01
C ALA A 309 0.83 6.60 -0.15
#